data_adfa8f62c72cb3c92d2a58c3c99fc0eb
#
_entry.id   adfa8f62c72cb3c92d2a58c3c99fc0eb
#
_cell.length_a   1.000
_cell.length_b   1.000
_cell.length_c   1.000
_cell.angle_alpha   90.00
_cell.angle_beta   90.00
_cell.angle_gamma   90.00
#
_symmetry.space_group_name_H-M   'P 1'
#
loop_
_entity.id
_entity.type
_entity.pdbx_description
1 polymer ?
#
loop_
_entity_poly.entity_id
_entity_poly.type
_entity_poly.pdbx_seq_one_letter_code
_entity_poly.pdbx_strand_id
1 'polypeptide(L)'
;MASTLMTPGVYLEEKNAFPSSAVAVETAVPAFIGYTSMAERNGKSLVGKPTRITSFAEYIECFGEGFKSKFKIEDSSVGDEQSFMLDRAPKKVAFKDGHIAYMFNSIRLFYANGGGPCYIMSVGLYGGADSLEIKAGDFEVLDILEKEFEPTLVVVPDAIALGAECYGIYQKVLAHCAKMQSRFAILDVVKQDPTDETAEVITNFREAIGINFLNYGAAYYPWLNTSIVQNDEIDFENVDGDLSTLLPEADAKNIYAKYNVDSAKFEAGSPDLLTAKKHLHQGLKAVSPTYSNILSEIRTKLNQLPPSGAMAGIYTQVDNSRGVWKAPANVSVNMVNAPAVNISSEGQQSLNVDVMAGKSINVIRSFPGIGCLVWGGRTLDGNSQDWRYINVRRTLIMIEQSIKLAARAYVFEPNDANTWITVKSMIENFLINLWKQGALAGAAPEIAFDVQIGLGSTMTPTDILDGKMLITVKVALVRPAEFIVITFQQQMQQS
;
A
#
# COMPACT_ATOMS: atom_id res chain seq x y z
N MET A 1 13.91 38.21 -22.96
CA MET A 1 14.79 39.33 -23.36
C MET A 1 13.88 40.43 -23.86
N ALA A 2 13.81 41.55 -23.17
CA ALA A 2 13.03 42.71 -23.65
C ALA A 2 13.66 43.19 -24.94
N SER A 3 12.91 43.13 -26.04
CA SER A 3 13.33 43.76 -27.29
C SER A 3 13.34 45.26 -27.11
N THR A 4 14.52 45.88 -27.22
CA THR A 4 14.63 47.34 -27.24
C THR A 4 13.89 47.87 -28.47
N LEU A 5 12.83 48.63 -28.26
CA LEU A 5 12.06 49.26 -29.30
C LEU A 5 12.89 50.37 -29.95
N MET A 6 13.30 50.20 -31.22
CA MET A 6 14.26 51.10 -31.90
C MET A 6 13.63 51.89 -33.04
N THR A 7 12.40 51.61 -33.45
CA THR A 7 11.69 52.29 -34.53
C THR A 7 10.29 52.73 -34.09
N PRO A 8 9.81 53.93 -34.52
CA PRO A 8 8.42 54.30 -34.27
C PRO A 8 7.45 53.33 -34.95
N GLY A 9 6.55 52.73 -34.19
CA GLY A 9 5.57 51.74 -34.68
C GLY A 9 4.62 51.27 -33.58
N VAL A 10 3.58 50.52 -33.97
CA VAL A 10 2.67 49.86 -33.05
C VAL A 10 3.25 48.49 -32.78
N TYR A 11 3.54 48.20 -31.52
CA TYR A 11 4.06 46.91 -31.09
C TYR A 11 2.96 46.15 -30.34
N LEU A 12 2.78 44.91 -30.71
CA LEU A 12 1.89 43.98 -30.01
C LEU A 12 2.72 43.19 -29.01
N GLU A 13 2.40 43.31 -27.74
CA GLU A 13 2.91 42.47 -26.68
C GLU A 13 1.74 41.63 -26.16
N GLU A 14 1.79 40.33 -26.41
CA GLU A 14 0.83 39.38 -25.83
C GLU A 14 1.26 39.10 -24.39
N LYS A 15 0.50 39.58 -23.43
CA LYS A 15 0.60 39.18 -22.02
C LYS A 15 -0.46 38.14 -21.74
N ASN A 16 -0.06 37.01 -21.20
CA ASN A 16 -1.01 36.04 -20.67
C ASN A 16 -1.87 36.72 -19.60
N ALA A 17 -3.11 36.98 -19.94
CA ALA A 17 -4.08 37.64 -19.05
C ALA A 17 -4.56 36.71 -17.93
N PHE A 18 -4.32 35.40 -18.06
CA PHE A 18 -4.72 34.43 -17.06
C PHE A 18 -3.51 34.04 -16.22
N PRO A 19 -3.60 34.16 -14.88
CA PRO A 19 -2.57 33.61 -14.00
C PRO A 19 -2.43 32.11 -14.25
N SER A 20 -1.21 31.60 -14.15
CA SER A 20 -0.93 30.17 -14.26
C SER A 20 -1.83 29.41 -13.27
N SER A 21 -2.67 28.51 -13.78
CA SER A 21 -3.53 27.68 -12.93
C SER A 21 -2.67 26.80 -12.02
N ALA A 22 -3.15 26.54 -10.82
CA ALA A 22 -2.55 25.51 -9.98
C ALA A 22 -2.62 24.18 -10.70
N VAL A 23 -1.55 23.40 -10.62
CA VAL A 23 -1.47 22.05 -11.18
C VAL A 23 -1.74 21.06 -10.07
N ALA A 24 -2.58 20.04 -10.34
CA ALA A 24 -2.82 18.97 -9.39
C ALA A 24 -1.52 18.21 -9.11
N VAL A 25 -1.23 18.00 -7.81
CA VAL A 25 -0.09 17.17 -7.39
C VAL A 25 -0.40 15.68 -7.63
N GLU A 26 0.65 14.87 -7.76
CA GLU A 26 0.52 13.42 -7.76
C GLU A 26 -0.20 12.92 -6.51
N THR A 27 -1.02 11.89 -6.65
CA THR A 27 -1.90 11.43 -5.55
C THR A 27 -1.57 10.04 -5.04
N ALA A 28 -0.94 9.20 -5.85
CA ALA A 28 -0.70 7.79 -5.55
C ALA A 28 0.76 7.40 -5.76
N VAL A 29 1.67 8.09 -5.08
CA VAL A 29 3.09 7.75 -5.02
C VAL A 29 3.39 7.13 -3.65
N PRO A 30 3.40 5.79 -3.53
CA PRO A 30 3.68 5.14 -2.25
C PRO A 30 5.17 5.19 -1.88
N ALA A 31 5.43 5.31 -0.58
CA ALA A 31 6.70 5.01 0.04
C ALA A 31 6.58 3.67 0.77
N PHE A 32 7.32 2.67 0.30
CA PHE A 32 7.43 1.37 0.93
C PHE A 32 8.64 1.35 1.85
N ILE A 33 8.45 0.94 3.09
CA ILE A 33 9.48 0.90 4.13
C ILE A 33 9.63 -0.55 4.59
N GLY A 34 10.83 -1.11 4.46
CA GLY A 34 11.09 -2.50 4.81
C GLY A 34 12.52 -2.93 4.54
N TYR A 35 12.77 -4.22 4.68
CA TYR A 35 14.08 -4.83 4.48
C TYR A 35 14.28 -5.26 3.03
N THR A 36 15.53 -5.24 2.57
CA THR A 36 15.90 -5.55 1.18
C THR A 36 17.12 -6.45 1.12
N SER A 37 17.32 -7.14 0.00
CA SER A 37 18.51 -7.98 -0.21
C SER A 37 19.78 -7.16 -0.28
N MET A 38 19.71 -6.07 -1.01
CA MET A 38 20.77 -5.05 -1.16
C MET A 38 20.13 -3.67 -1.15
N ALA A 39 20.92 -2.64 -1.04
CA ALA A 39 20.46 -1.25 -1.18
C ALA A 39 21.62 -0.41 -1.71
N GLU A 40 21.80 -0.42 -3.03
CA GLU A 40 22.92 0.23 -3.67
C GLU A 40 22.56 0.71 -5.09
N ARG A 41 23.10 1.88 -5.47
CA ARG A 41 23.04 2.38 -6.84
C ARG A 41 24.38 3.05 -7.19
N ASN A 42 25.04 2.59 -8.24
CA ASN A 42 26.34 3.12 -8.70
C ASN A 42 27.41 3.19 -7.59
N GLY A 43 27.53 2.14 -6.78
CA GLY A 43 28.51 2.07 -5.68
C GLY A 43 28.17 2.93 -4.46
N LYS A 44 26.95 3.50 -4.39
CA LYS A 44 26.49 4.30 -3.24
C LYS A 44 25.40 3.58 -2.49
N SER A 45 25.56 3.45 -1.16
CA SER A 45 24.53 2.86 -0.30
C SER A 45 23.25 3.69 -0.29
N LEU A 46 22.12 2.98 -0.41
CA LEU A 46 20.75 3.50 -0.33
C LEU A 46 20.08 3.17 1.00
N VAL A 47 20.73 2.47 1.93
CA VAL A 47 20.16 2.14 3.24
C VAL A 47 19.78 3.42 3.98
N GLY A 48 18.56 3.46 4.50
CA GLY A 48 17.98 4.61 5.19
C GLY A 48 17.70 5.82 4.29
N LYS A 49 17.76 5.68 2.95
CA LYS A 49 17.52 6.77 2.01
C LYS A 49 16.28 6.49 1.16
N PRO A 50 15.27 7.37 1.18
CA PRO A 50 14.14 7.26 0.28
C PRO A 50 14.64 7.33 -1.17
N THR A 51 14.41 6.28 -1.93
CA THR A 51 14.89 6.16 -3.30
C THR A 51 13.72 5.97 -4.25
N ARG A 52 13.55 6.89 -5.18
CA ARG A 52 12.50 6.81 -6.20
C ARG A 52 12.87 5.77 -7.25
N ILE A 53 11.92 4.89 -7.54
CA ILE A 53 11.98 3.91 -8.63
C ILE A 53 10.71 4.02 -9.48
N THR A 54 10.82 3.59 -10.74
CA THR A 54 9.74 3.69 -11.72
C THR A 54 9.22 2.33 -12.20
N SER A 55 9.95 1.26 -11.92
CA SER A 55 9.62 -0.09 -12.37
C SER A 55 10.12 -1.15 -11.41
N PHE A 56 9.56 -2.36 -11.53
CA PHE A 56 10.04 -3.52 -10.76
C PHE A 56 11.46 -3.94 -11.17
N ALA A 57 11.85 -3.75 -12.43
CA ALA A 57 13.22 -4.03 -12.88
C ALA A 57 14.24 -3.10 -12.17
N GLU A 58 13.91 -1.82 -12.02
CA GLU A 58 14.72 -0.86 -11.27
C GLU A 58 14.78 -1.22 -9.77
N TYR A 59 13.69 -1.79 -9.22
CA TYR A 59 13.72 -2.33 -7.85
C TYR A 59 14.76 -3.43 -7.72
N ILE A 60 14.75 -4.43 -8.60
CA ILE A 60 15.72 -5.54 -8.58
C ILE A 60 17.16 -5.02 -8.71
N GLU A 61 17.40 -4.07 -9.62
CA GLU A 61 18.75 -3.47 -9.82
C GLU A 61 19.28 -2.79 -8.56
N CYS A 62 18.42 -2.08 -7.81
CA CYS A 62 18.84 -1.27 -6.66
C CYS A 62 18.75 -2.02 -5.32
N PHE A 63 17.75 -2.92 -5.17
CA PHE A 63 17.37 -3.52 -3.91
C PHE A 63 17.45 -5.06 -3.90
N GLY A 64 17.71 -5.66 -5.05
CA GLY A 64 17.92 -7.09 -5.21
C GLY A 64 16.64 -7.92 -5.17
N GLU A 65 16.81 -9.21 -4.97
CA GLU A 65 15.75 -10.21 -4.96
C GLU A 65 15.13 -10.40 -3.57
N GLY A 66 14.09 -11.25 -3.51
CA GLY A 66 13.39 -11.58 -2.27
C GLY A 66 14.23 -12.40 -1.31
N PHE A 67 13.88 -12.33 -0.03
CA PHE A 67 14.48 -13.19 0.99
C PHE A 67 14.07 -14.66 0.78
N LYS A 68 15.05 -15.57 0.77
CA LYS A 68 14.78 -16.99 0.63
C LYS A 68 14.32 -17.59 1.97
N SER A 69 13.03 -17.55 2.20
CA SER A 69 12.42 -18.06 3.43
C SER A 69 12.61 -19.57 3.57
N LYS A 70 12.89 -20.02 4.79
CA LYS A 70 12.95 -21.43 5.17
C LYS A 70 11.73 -21.81 6.03
N PHE A 71 11.30 -23.06 5.88
CA PHE A 71 10.10 -23.58 6.51
C PHE A 71 10.40 -24.85 7.31
N LYS A 72 9.85 -24.90 8.51
CA LYS A 72 9.82 -26.10 9.36
C LYS A 72 8.56 -26.91 9.04
N ILE A 73 8.67 -28.23 9.15
CA ILE A 73 7.55 -29.15 9.07
C ILE A 73 7.25 -29.59 10.50
N GLU A 74 6.12 -29.15 11.02
CA GLU A 74 5.72 -29.38 12.42
C GLU A 74 4.54 -30.36 12.48
N ASP A 75 4.35 -30.98 13.66
CA ASP A 75 3.15 -31.79 13.94
C ASP A 75 1.91 -30.89 13.97
N SER A 76 0.80 -31.41 13.47
CA SER A 76 -0.48 -30.75 13.44
C SER A 76 -1.58 -31.66 13.95
N SER A 77 -2.76 -31.11 14.23
CA SER A 77 -3.95 -31.88 14.58
C SER A 77 -4.76 -32.21 13.33
N VAL A 78 -5.44 -33.34 13.34
CA VAL A 78 -6.39 -33.68 12.27
C VAL A 78 -7.55 -32.69 12.31
N GLY A 79 -7.78 -32.00 11.17
CA GLY A 79 -8.83 -30.98 11.06
C GLY A 79 -8.32 -29.52 11.18
N ASP A 80 -7.04 -29.30 11.43
CA ASP A 80 -6.39 -27.99 11.25
C ASP A 80 -6.45 -27.63 9.76
N GLU A 81 -6.96 -26.44 9.42
CA GLU A 81 -7.16 -25.99 8.03
C GLU A 81 -5.85 -25.94 7.21
N GLN A 82 -4.70 -25.91 7.89
CA GLN A 82 -3.38 -25.85 7.27
C GLN A 82 -2.61 -27.17 7.35
N SER A 83 -3.27 -28.28 7.76
CA SER A 83 -2.61 -29.57 7.85
C SER A 83 -2.61 -30.32 6.52
N PHE A 84 -1.51 -31.03 6.25
CA PHE A 84 -1.38 -32.02 5.19
C PHE A 84 -0.88 -33.34 5.76
N MET A 85 -1.07 -34.44 5.03
CA MET A 85 -0.66 -35.74 5.50
C MET A 85 0.75 -36.08 5.01
N LEU A 86 1.66 -36.29 5.95
CA LEU A 86 3.01 -36.78 5.70
C LEU A 86 3.19 -38.11 6.45
N ASP A 87 3.45 -39.20 5.71
CA ASP A 87 3.61 -40.55 6.26
C ASP A 87 2.48 -40.93 7.26
N ARG A 88 1.24 -40.66 6.90
CA ARG A 88 0.00 -40.89 7.68
C ARG A 88 -0.11 -40.02 8.96
N ALA A 89 0.80 -39.10 9.21
CA ALA A 89 0.73 -38.15 10.30
C ALA A 89 0.31 -36.75 9.78
N PRO A 90 -0.60 -36.04 10.47
CA PRO A 90 -0.91 -34.69 10.09
C PRO A 90 0.27 -33.75 10.42
N LYS A 91 0.69 -32.98 9.44
CA LYS A 91 1.79 -32.01 9.54
C LYS A 91 1.33 -30.66 9.03
N LYS A 92 2.01 -29.60 9.44
CA LYS A 92 1.84 -28.25 8.90
C LYS A 92 3.19 -27.63 8.52
N VAL A 93 3.16 -26.73 7.58
CA VAL A 93 4.31 -25.91 7.21
C VAL A 93 4.26 -24.59 7.97
N ALA A 94 5.32 -24.26 8.68
CA ALA A 94 5.49 -23.00 9.39
C ALA A 94 6.79 -22.32 8.97
N PHE A 95 6.81 -20.99 8.98
CA PHE A 95 8.05 -20.27 8.79
C PHE A 95 9.04 -20.65 9.89
N LYS A 96 10.31 -20.83 9.52
CA LYS A 96 11.39 -20.89 10.50
C LYS A 96 11.57 -19.50 11.12
N ASP A 97 11.92 -19.45 12.41
CA ASP A 97 12.16 -18.20 13.11
C ASP A 97 13.21 -17.34 12.39
N GLY A 98 12.95 -16.06 12.21
CA GLY A 98 13.80 -15.15 11.44
C GLY A 98 13.80 -15.40 9.93
N HIS A 99 12.78 -16.09 9.38
CA HIS A 99 12.67 -16.35 7.94
C HIS A 99 11.40 -15.75 7.30
N ILE A 100 10.91 -14.64 7.86
CA ILE A 100 9.73 -13.90 7.37
C ILE A 100 10.16 -12.57 6.77
N ALA A 101 9.77 -12.30 5.51
CA ALA A 101 9.92 -11.01 4.86
C ALA A 101 8.79 -10.82 3.84
N TYR A 102 8.11 -9.68 3.88
CA TYR A 102 6.96 -9.39 3.03
C TYR A 102 7.21 -8.31 1.99
N MET A 103 8.24 -7.46 2.18
CA MET A 103 8.51 -6.28 1.36
C MET A 103 8.59 -6.61 -0.14
N PHE A 104 9.40 -7.59 -0.52
CA PHE A 104 9.62 -7.97 -1.92
C PHE A 104 8.32 -8.38 -2.63
N ASN A 105 7.55 -9.30 -2.01
CA ASN A 105 6.31 -9.76 -2.60
C ASN A 105 5.20 -8.69 -2.56
N SER A 106 5.21 -7.78 -1.59
CA SER A 106 4.32 -6.62 -1.56
C SER A 106 4.59 -5.66 -2.72
N ILE A 107 5.86 -5.44 -3.08
CA ILE A 107 6.23 -4.66 -4.27
C ILE A 107 5.78 -5.36 -5.57
N ARG A 108 5.93 -6.69 -5.65
CA ARG A 108 5.40 -7.46 -6.80
C ARG A 108 3.88 -7.29 -6.94
N LEU A 109 3.14 -7.40 -5.82
CA LEU A 109 1.69 -7.18 -5.79
C LEU A 109 1.32 -5.74 -6.16
N PHE A 110 2.10 -4.76 -5.73
CA PHE A 110 1.91 -3.36 -6.10
C PHE A 110 1.93 -3.19 -7.63
N TYR A 111 3.00 -3.65 -8.27
CA TYR A 111 3.11 -3.55 -9.74
C TYR A 111 2.06 -4.39 -10.48
N ALA A 112 1.70 -5.56 -9.97
CA ALA A 112 0.65 -6.42 -10.56
C ALA A 112 -0.74 -5.78 -10.49
N ASN A 113 -0.96 -4.84 -9.58
CA ASN A 113 -2.24 -4.12 -9.38
C ASN A 113 -2.24 -2.69 -9.94
N GLY A 114 -1.35 -2.40 -10.89
CA GLY A 114 -1.32 -1.10 -11.57
C GLY A 114 -0.42 -0.06 -10.91
N GLY A 115 0.53 -0.51 -10.10
CA GLY A 115 1.56 0.33 -9.49
C GLY A 115 2.39 1.10 -10.51
N GLY A 116 2.72 2.32 -10.18
CA GLY A 116 3.55 3.24 -10.94
C GLY A 116 4.85 3.58 -10.22
N PRO A 117 5.36 4.83 -10.37
CA PRO A 117 6.49 5.30 -9.60
C PRO A 117 6.23 5.19 -8.09
N CYS A 118 7.26 4.78 -7.34
CA CYS A 118 7.18 4.66 -5.89
C CYS A 118 8.54 4.96 -5.25
N TYR A 119 8.55 5.13 -3.94
CA TYR A 119 9.75 5.27 -3.13
C TYR A 119 10.00 3.98 -2.36
N ILE A 120 11.25 3.54 -2.34
CA ILE A 120 11.72 2.44 -1.52
C ILE A 120 12.65 3.00 -0.46
N MET A 121 12.39 2.63 0.78
CA MET A 121 13.22 2.97 1.93
C MET A 121 13.66 1.68 2.62
N SER A 122 14.88 1.25 2.30
CA SER A 122 15.48 0.09 2.96
C SER A 122 15.90 0.45 4.38
N VAL A 123 15.34 -0.25 5.36
CA VAL A 123 15.67 -0.06 6.79
C VAL A 123 16.76 -1.00 7.26
N GLY A 124 17.05 -2.05 6.48
CA GLY A 124 18.08 -3.04 6.76
C GLY A 124 18.27 -3.98 5.58
N LEU A 125 19.37 -4.72 5.62
CA LEU A 125 19.72 -5.68 4.57
C LEU A 125 19.67 -7.09 5.12
N TYR A 126 19.12 -8.03 4.33
CA TYR A 126 19.27 -9.46 4.60
C TYR A 126 20.36 -10.10 3.72
N GLY A 127 20.68 -9.54 2.54
CA GLY A 127 21.75 -10.06 1.66
C GLY A 127 21.65 -11.56 1.46
N GLY A 128 22.73 -12.27 1.72
CA GLY A 128 22.79 -13.74 1.74
C GLY A 128 22.68 -14.35 3.14
N ALA A 129 22.11 -13.62 4.11
CA ALA A 129 22.00 -14.09 5.49
C ALA A 129 21.05 -15.31 5.60
N ASP A 130 21.38 -16.22 6.52
CA ASP A 130 20.55 -17.41 6.80
C ASP A 130 19.27 -17.06 7.59
N SER A 131 19.22 -15.88 8.22
CA SER A 131 18.06 -15.39 8.97
C SER A 131 17.95 -13.88 8.92
N LEU A 132 16.74 -13.36 9.04
CA LEU A 132 16.42 -11.94 9.10
C LEU A 132 15.75 -11.64 10.44
N GLU A 133 16.36 -10.80 11.24
CA GLU A 133 15.78 -10.28 12.47
C GLU A 133 15.16 -8.91 12.19
N ILE A 134 13.83 -8.85 12.12
CA ILE A 134 13.08 -7.61 11.96
C ILE A 134 12.94 -6.94 13.32
N LYS A 135 13.30 -5.66 13.43
CA LYS A 135 13.29 -4.90 14.70
C LYS A 135 12.39 -3.66 14.58
N ALA A 136 11.57 -3.44 15.58
CA ALA A 136 10.68 -2.26 15.61
C ALA A 136 11.46 -0.93 15.55
N GLY A 137 12.67 -0.88 16.13
CA GLY A 137 13.53 0.32 16.11
C GLY A 137 14.02 0.71 14.71
N ASP A 138 14.13 -0.26 13.78
CA ASP A 138 14.62 0.02 12.42
C ASP A 138 13.58 0.81 11.59
N PHE A 139 12.31 0.82 12.01
CA PHE A 139 11.25 1.62 11.38
C PHE A 139 11.18 3.07 11.90
N GLU A 140 12.10 3.52 12.75
CA GLU A 140 12.19 4.91 13.20
C GLU A 140 12.86 5.84 12.17
N VAL A 141 12.52 5.65 10.91
CA VAL A 141 13.11 6.35 9.75
C VAL A 141 12.16 7.39 9.14
N LEU A 142 10.96 7.55 9.71
CA LEU A 142 9.92 8.45 9.19
C LEU A 142 10.37 9.91 9.12
N ASP A 143 11.23 10.37 10.03
CA ASP A 143 11.79 11.73 10.01
C ASP A 143 12.66 12.00 8.77
N ILE A 144 13.30 10.95 8.23
CA ILE A 144 14.09 11.07 7.00
C ILE A 144 13.14 11.28 5.81
N LEU A 145 12.01 10.55 5.81
CA LEU A 145 10.99 10.67 4.78
C LEU A 145 10.32 12.05 4.76
N GLU A 146 10.35 12.82 5.85
CA GLU A 146 9.81 14.19 5.90
C GLU A 146 10.45 15.15 4.89
N LYS A 147 11.67 14.87 4.48
CA LYS A 147 12.40 15.70 3.51
C LYS A 147 11.94 15.48 2.06
N GLU A 148 11.25 14.37 1.80
CA GLU A 148 10.70 14.06 0.48
C GLU A 148 9.27 14.57 0.39
N PHE A 149 8.95 15.34 -0.65
CA PHE A 149 7.63 15.95 -0.81
C PHE A 149 6.69 15.16 -1.72
N GLU A 150 7.22 14.31 -2.59
CA GLU A 150 6.46 13.56 -3.59
C GLU A 150 5.64 12.40 -3.00
N PRO A 151 6.13 11.62 -1.99
CA PRO A 151 5.35 10.50 -1.45
C PRO A 151 4.01 10.93 -0.86
N THR A 152 2.94 10.28 -1.30
CA THR A 152 1.56 10.55 -0.85
C THR A 152 0.92 9.39 -0.10
N LEU A 153 1.52 8.20 -0.19
CA LEU A 153 1.09 7.01 0.53
C LEU A 153 2.26 6.45 1.34
N VAL A 154 1.97 5.83 2.49
CA VAL A 154 2.98 5.13 3.31
C VAL A 154 2.53 3.71 3.53
N VAL A 155 3.42 2.75 3.25
CA VAL A 155 3.19 1.31 3.37
C VAL A 155 4.39 0.67 4.07
N VAL A 156 4.14 -0.14 5.10
CA VAL A 156 5.21 -0.77 5.91
C VAL A 156 4.98 -2.28 5.98
N PRO A 157 5.24 -3.03 4.88
CA PRO A 157 4.84 -4.44 4.78
C PRO A 157 5.50 -5.36 5.79
N ASP A 158 6.79 -5.14 6.08
CA ASP A 158 7.55 -6.01 6.98
C ASP A 158 7.22 -5.82 8.45
N ALA A 159 6.62 -4.66 8.83
CA ALA A 159 6.24 -4.42 10.21
C ALA A 159 5.28 -5.49 10.75
N ILE A 160 4.46 -6.08 9.88
CA ILE A 160 3.48 -7.11 10.26
C ILE A 160 4.13 -8.39 10.81
N ALA A 161 5.40 -8.66 10.45
CA ALA A 161 6.16 -9.79 10.97
C ALA A 161 6.50 -9.65 12.47
N LEU A 162 6.38 -8.45 13.04
CA LEU A 162 6.55 -8.19 14.47
C LEU A 162 5.31 -8.54 15.31
N GLY A 163 4.25 -9.05 14.68
CA GLY A 163 3.01 -9.35 15.38
C GLY A 163 2.42 -8.08 16.02
N ALA A 164 2.05 -8.14 17.29
CA ALA A 164 1.42 -7.01 18.00
C ALA A 164 2.28 -5.73 18.07
N GLU A 165 3.59 -5.85 18.04
CA GLU A 165 4.48 -4.68 18.09
C GLU A 165 4.33 -3.78 16.85
N CYS A 166 3.83 -4.30 15.73
CA CYS A 166 3.62 -3.53 14.51
C CYS A 166 2.64 -2.37 14.71
N TYR A 167 1.70 -2.48 15.64
CA TYR A 167 0.72 -1.42 15.91
C TYR A 167 1.36 -0.15 16.44
N GLY A 168 2.45 -0.26 17.20
CA GLY A 168 3.25 0.89 17.61
C GLY A 168 3.88 1.63 16.43
N ILE A 169 4.33 0.88 15.41
CA ILE A 169 4.84 1.45 14.16
C ILE A 169 3.71 2.13 13.38
N TYR A 170 2.54 1.50 13.28
CA TYR A 170 1.38 2.06 12.60
C TYR A 170 0.90 3.37 13.23
N GLN A 171 0.92 3.47 14.56
CA GLN A 171 0.62 4.74 15.26
C GLN A 171 1.61 5.84 14.87
N LYS A 172 2.92 5.53 14.78
CA LYS A 172 3.94 6.48 14.32
C LYS A 172 3.72 6.89 12.86
N VAL A 173 3.34 5.96 11.99
CA VAL A 173 3.00 6.23 10.58
C VAL A 173 1.79 7.16 10.47
N LEU A 174 0.72 6.92 11.24
CA LEU A 174 -0.45 7.79 11.28
C LEU A 174 -0.10 9.21 11.77
N ALA A 175 0.70 9.31 12.83
CA ALA A 175 1.19 10.60 13.34
C ALA A 175 2.04 11.34 12.31
N HIS A 176 2.92 10.62 11.59
CA HIS A 176 3.72 11.17 10.49
C HIS A 176 2.83 11.70 9.36
N CYS A 177 1.81 10.94 8.92
CA CYS A 177 0.88 11.38 7.89
C CYS A 177 0.11 12.64 8.32
N ALA A 178 -0.32 12.71 9.58
CA ALA A 178 -0.98 13.88 10.14
C ALA A 178 -0.06 15.11 10.25
N LYS A 179 1.20 14.92 10.64
CA LYS A 179 2.22 15.97 10.66
C LYS A 179 2.48 16.54 9.28
N MET A 180 2.62 15.67 8.27
CA MET A 180 2.91 16.08 6.90
C MET A 180 1.71 16.67 6.18
N GLN A 181 0.49 16.25 6.50
CA GLN A 181 -0.78 16.65 5.85
C GLN A 181 -0.80 16.44 4.32
N SER A 182 0.11 15.59 3.82
CA SER A 182 0.26 15.28 2.39
C SER A 182 0.23 13.78 2.11
N ARG A 183 0.09 12.94 3.16
CA ARG A 183 0.26 11.50 3.10
C ARG A 183 -0.91 10.77 3.72
N PHE A 184 -1.09 9.52 3.27
CA PHE A 184 -2.12 8.62 3.76
C PHE A 184 -1.53 7.23 3.97
N ALA A 185 -1.84 6.58 5.11
CA ALA A 185 -1.32 5.26 5.46
C ALA A 185 -2.23 4.14 4.95
N ILE A 186 -1.62 3.08 4.40
CA ILE A 186 -2.30 1.83 4.08
C ILE A 186 -1.77 0.78 5.06
N LEU A 187 -2.67 0.24 5.89
CA LEU A 187 -2.34 -0.62 7.01
C LEU A 187 -2.95 -2.01 6.85
N ASP A 188 -2.25 -3.00 7.35
CA ASP A 188 -2.69 -4.39 7.40
C ASP A 188 -3.18 -4.76 8.79
N VAL A 189 -4.10 -5.70 8.88
CA VAL A 189 -4.53 -6.28 10.15
C VAL A 189 -3.70 -7.54 10.41
N VAL A 190 -3.01 -7.57 11.54
CA VAL A 190 -2.16 -8.70 11.92
C VAL A 190 -3.00 -9.85 12.43
N LYS A 191 -2.79 -11.03 11.87
CA LYS A 191 -3.21 -12.29 12.47
C LYS A 191 -2.00 -12.88 13.21
N GLN A 192 -2.07 -12.91 14.54
CA GLN A 192 -0.95 -13.35 15.37
C GLN A 192 -0.81 -14.88 15.35
N ASP A 193 -1.93 -15.58 15.46
CA ASP A 193 -1.99 -17.05 15.40
C ASP A 193 -2.92 -17.50 14.26
N PRO A 194 -2.56 -18.53 13.49
CA PRO A 194 -3.45 -19.12 12.49
C PRO A 194 -4.80 -19.58 13.04
N THR A 195 -4.86 -19.89 14.32
CA THR A 195 -6.07 -20.36 15.02
C THR A 195 -6.94 -19.22 15.56
N ASP A 196 -6.44 -17.97 15.56
CA ASP A 196 -7.19 -16.81 16.04
C ASP A 196 -8.51 -16.65 15.29
N GLU A 197 -9.60 -16.46 16.00
CA GLU A 197 -10.90 -16.15 15.41
C GLU A 197 -10.89 -14.73 14.83
N THR A 198 -11.61 -14.53 13.74
CA THR A 198 -11.71 -13.20 13.08
C THR A 198 -12.13 -12.09 14.05
N ALA A 199 -13.06 -12.37 14.97
CA ALA A 199 -13.51 -11.38 15.95
C ALA A 199 -12.42 -10.95 16.91
N GLU A 200 -11.56 -11.86 17.35
CA GLU A 200 -10.42 -11.58 18.21
C GLU A 200 -9.34 -10.76 17.49
N VAL A 201 -8.96 -11.18 16.27
CA VAL A 201 -8.02 -10.45 15.42
C VAL A 201 -8.44 -8.98 15.23
N ILE A 202 -9.72 -8.76 14.96
CA ILE A 202 -10.28 -7.41 14.76
C ILE A 202 -10.29 -6.60 16.06
N THR A 203 -10.64 -7.22 17.18
CA THR A 203 -10.65 -6.56 18.49
C THR A 203 -9.24 -6.13 18.88
N ASN A 204 -8.27 -7.03 18.77
CA ASN A 204 -6.86 -6.75 19.06
C ASN A 204 -6.32 -5.59 18.21
N PHE A 205 -6.64 -5.57 16.91
CA PHE A 205 -6.27 -4.45 16.04
C PHE A 205 -6.88 -3.12 16.51
N ARG A 206 -8.20 -3.11 16.78
CA ARG A 206 -8.92 -1.90 17.19
C ARG A 206 -8.43 -1.33 18.51
N GLU A 207 -8.11 -2.19 19.47
CA GLU A 207 -7.55 -1.77 20.76
C GLU A 207 -6.14 -1.20 20.60
N ALA A 208 -5.31 -1.86 19.82
CA ALA A 208 -3.89 -1.54 19.71
C ALA A 208 -3.58 -0.35 18.79
N ILE A 209 -4.38 -0.06 17.75
CA ILE A 209 -4.11 1.05 16.81
C ILE A 209 -4.24 2.46 17.42
N GLY A 210 -4.82 2.59 18.62
CA GLY A 210 -5.02 3.87 19.28
C GLY A 210 -6.21 4.66 18.74
N ILE A 211 -6.27 5.95 19.08
CA ILE A 211 -7.41 6.84 18.75
C ILE A 211 -6.99 8.08 17.95
N ASN A 212 -5.69 8.29 17.75
CA ASN A 212 -5.16 9.51 17.14
C ASN A 212 -4.99 9.35 15.62
N PHE A 213 -5.31 10.41 14.89
CA PHE A 213 -5.03 10.55 13.46
C PHE A 213 -5.63 9.45 12.56
N LEU A 214 -6.71 8.82 12.98
CA LEU A 214 -7.37 7.71 12.30
C LEU A 214 -7.85 8.08 10.88
N ASN A 215 -8.15 9.33 10.64
CA ASN A 215 -8.55 9.86 9.33
C ASN A 215 -7.40 9.92 8.30
N TYR A 216 -6.15 9.66 8.71
CA TYR A 216 -4.98 9.60 7.82
C TYR A 216 -4.58 8.18 7.42
N GLY A 217 -5.39 7.18 7.72
CA GLY A 217 -5.11 5.81 7.34
C GLY A 217 -6.35 4.98 7.05
N ALA A 218 -6.14 3.87 6.34
CA ALA A 218 -7.14 2.84 6.09
C ALA A 218 -6.53 1.46 6.37
N ALA A 219 -7.28 0.60 7.05
CA ALA A 219 -6.89 -0.79 7.29
C ALA A 219 -7.67 -1.74 6.37
N TYR A 220 -7.01 -2.83 5.98
CA TYR A 220 -7.55 -3.85 5.10
C TYR A 220 -7.44 -5.25 5.72
N TYR A 221 -8.49 -6.04 5.55
CA TYR A 221 -8.61 -7.41 6.01
C TYR A 221 -9.51 -8.21 5.06
N PRO A 222 -9.33 -9.50 4.90
CA PRO A 222 -8.27 -10.36 5.40
C PRO A 222 -7.00 -10.33 4.52
N TRP A 223 -6.01 -11.13 4.89
CA TRP A 223 -4.86 -11.43 4.04
C TRP A 223 -5.30 -12.12 2.75
N LEU A 224 -4.43 -12.14 1.76
CA LEU A 224 -4.73 -12.57 0.41
C LEU A 224 -3.98 -13.86 0.07
N ASN A 225 -4.68 -14.87 -0.43
CA ASN A 225 -4.08 -16.04 -1.06
C ASN A 225 -3.77 -15.69 -2.52
N THR A 226 -2.51 -15.38 -2.78
CA THR A 226 -2.03 -14.88 -4.06
C THR A 226 -1.49 -15.97 -4.97
N SER A 227 -1.15 -15.62 -6.20
CA SER A 227 -0.39 -16.45 -7.14
C SER A 227 0.91 -15.78 -7.58
N ILE A 228 1.45 -14.87 -6.74
CA ILE A 228 2.63 -14.07 -7.08
C ILE A 228 3.91 -14.89 -7.07
N VAL A 229 4.03 -15.85 -6.14
CA VAL A 229 5.17 -16.76 -6.05
C VAL A 229 4.90 -17.99 -6.91
N GLN A 230 5.78 -18.27 -7.87
CA GLN A 230 5.67 -19.35 -8.83
C GLN A 230 6.40 -20.61 -8.36
N ASN A 231 6.12 -21.74 -9.04
CA ASN A 231 6.70 -23.04 -8.70
C ASN A 231 8.23 -23.15 -8.90
N ASP A 232 8.79 -22.34 -9.77
CA ASP A 232 10.21 -22.29 -10.10
C ASP A 232 11.03 -21.43 -9.13
N GLU A 233 10.35 -20.68 -8.28
CA GLU A 233 10.97 -19.86 -7.23
C GLU A 233 11.22 -20.66 -5.93
N ILE A 234 10.71 -21.89 -5.84
CA ILE A 234 10.73 -22.70 -4.62
C ILE A 234 11.48 -24.01 -4.91
N ASP A 235 12.43 -24.31 -4.06
CA ASP A 235 13.24 -25.52 -4.15
C ASP A 235 13.49 -26.14 -2.77
N PHE A 236 14.37 -27.14 -2.71
CA PHE A 236 14.69 -27.86 -1.47
C PHE A 236 15.38 -26.97 -0.42
N GLU A 237 15.97 -25.84 -0.80
CA GLU A 237 16.61 -24.91 0.15
C GLU A 237 15.58 -24.13 0.98
N ASN A 238 14.30 -24.14 0.56
CA ASN A 238 13.21 -23.60 1.36
C ASN A 238 12.77 -24.53 2.50
N VAL A 239 13.23 -25.78 2.51
CA VAL A 239 12.90 -26.75 3.56
C VAL A 239 13.98 -26.71 4.64
N ASP A 240 13.60 -26.42 5.89
CA ASP A 240 14.49 -26.52 7.04
C ASP A 240 14.50 -27.96 7.56
N GLY A 241 15.65 -28.59 7.52
CA GLY A 241 15.84 -29.97 7.99
C GLY A 241 16.48 -30.90 6.95
N ASP A 242 16.81 -32.10 7.41
CA ASP A 242 17.40 -33.10 6.56
C ASP A 242 16.33 -33.82 5.73
N LEU A 243 16.37 -33.65 4.41
CA LEU A 243 15.44 -34.30 3.49
C LEU A 243 15.49 -35.84 3.56
N SER A 244 16.60 -36.43 3.99
CA SER A 244 16.70 -37.89 4.17
C SER A 244 15.77 -38.42 5.26
N THR A 245 15.43 -37.56 6.24
CA THR A 245 14.52 -37.91 7.33
C THR A 245 13.06 -37.53 7.00
N LEU A 246 12.87 -36.49 6.21
CA LEU A 246 11.54 -35.99 5.83
C LEU A 246 10.89 -36.79 4.71
N LEU A 247 11.69 -37.33 3.77
CA LEU A 247 11.18 -38.06 2.61
C LEU A 247 11.15 -39.56 2.89
N PRO A 248 9.99 -40.24 2.83
CA PRO A 248 9.88 -41.66 3.08
C PRO A 248 10.42 -42.50 1.90
N GLU A 249 10.40 -41.95 0.67
CA GLU A 249 10.72 -42.68 -0.56
C GLU A 249 12.22 -43.02 -0.67
N ALA A 250 12.53 -44.30 -0.89
CA ALA A 250 13.92 -44.79 -0.96
C ALA A 250 14.73 -44.15 -2.09
N ASP A 251 14.10 -43.94 -3.25
CA ASP A 251 14.76 -43.31 -4.41
C ASP A 251 15.09 -41.83 -4.14
N ALA A 252 14.23 -41.13 -3.43
CA ALA A 252 14.49 -39.75 -3.02
C ALA A 252 15.69 -39.66 -2.07
N LYS A 253 15.77 -40.59 -1.10
CA LYS A 253 16.90 -40.67 -0.17
C LYS A 253 18.22 -40.94 -0.90
N ASN A 254 18.20 -41.86 -1.88
CA ASN A 254 19.37 -42.18 -2.69
C ASN A 254 19.85 -41.00 -3.52
N ILE A 255 18.93 -40.28 -4.17
CA ILE A 255 19.24 -39.06 -4.95
C ILE A 255 19.83 -37.98 -4.04
N TYR A 256 19.25 -37.75 -2.87
CA TYR A 256 19.72 -36.76 -1.92
C TYR A 256 21.09 -37.13 -1.32
N ALA A 257 21.29 -38.40 -0.97
CA ALA A 257 22.58 -38.88 -0.49
C ALA A 257 23.71 -38.71 -1.54
N LYS A 258 23.41 -39.01 -2.81
CA LYS A 258 24.34 -38.80 -3.91
C LYS A 258 24.67 -37.30 -4.07
N TYR A 259 23.68 -36.46 -4.03
CA TYR A 259 23.89 -35.02 -4.11
C TYR A 259 24.81 -34.49 -2.98
N ASN A 260 24.61 -34.95 -1.74
CA ASN A 260 25.45 -34.54 -0.60
C ASN A 260 26.91 -34.90 -0.79
N VAL A 261 27.20 -36.06 -1.39
CA VAL A 261 28.56 -36.48 -1.72
C VAL A 261 29.17 -35.66 -2.86
N ASP A 262 28.37 -35.40 -3.88
CA ASP A 262 28.86 -34.70 -5.07
C ASP A 262 28.98 -33.18 -4.84
N SER A 263 28.03 -32.56 -4.13
CA SER A 263 28.04 -31.13 -3.82
C SER A 263 29.23 -30.70 -2.95
N ALA A 264 29.71 -31.60 -2.08
CA ALA A 264 30.91 -31.35 -1.26
C ALA A 264 32.21 -31.16 -2.07
N LYS A 265 32.19 -31.54 -3.35
CA LYS A 265 33.33 -31.40 -4.27
C LYS A 265 33.37 -30.06 -4.99
N PHE A 266 32.28 -29.29 -4.95
CA PHE A 266 32.14 -28.04 -5.69
C PHE A 266 32.36 -26.83 -4.79
N GLU A 267 32.95 -25.78 -5.35
CA GLU A 267 33.07 -24.49 -4.66
C GLU A 267 31.70 -23.81 -4.52
N ALA A 268 31.50 -23.09 -3.42
CA ALA A 268 30.30 -22.34 -3.17
C ALA A 268 30.06 -21.33 -4.31
N GLY A 269 28.84 -21.35 -4.88
CA GLY A 269 28.45 -20.46 -5.98
C GLY A 269 28.96 -20.88 -7.36
N SER A 270 29.66 -22.00 -7.50
CA SER A 270 30.13 -22.46 -8.81
C SER A 270 28.96 -22.88 -9.72
N PRO A 271 29.11 -22.74 -11.07
CA PRO A 271 28.10 -23.19 -12.03
C PRO A 271 27.75 -24.69 -11.89
N ASP A 272 28.74 -25.52 -11.51
CA ASP A 272 28.56 -26.94 -11.30
C ASP A 272 27.69 -27.23 -10.08
N LEU A 273 27.88 -26.50 -8.97
CA LEU A 273 27.01 -26.58 -7.80
C LEU A 273 25.57 -26.13 -8.12
N LEU A 274 25.39 -25.06 -8.87
CA LEU A 274 24.06 -24.60 -9.31
C LEU A 274 23.36 -25.63 -10.19
N THR A 275 24.11 -26.29 -11.08
CA THR A 275 23.61 -27.35 -11.93
C THR A 275 23.23 -28.60 -11.10
N ALA A 276 24.08 -28.99 -10.13
CA ALA A 276 23.80 -30.08 -9.22
C ALA A 276 22.54 -29.84 -8.36
N LYS A 277 22.35 -28.62 -7.87
CA LYS A 277 21.12 -28.20 -7.16
C LYS A 277 19.87 -28.34 -8.03
N LYS A 278 19.92 -27.89 -9.29
CA LYS A 278 18.80 -28.05 -10.24
C LYS A 278 18.49 -29.51 -10.52
N HIS A 279 19.50 -30.33 -10.72
CA HIS A 279 19.32 -31.77 -10.95
C HIS A 279 18.72 -32.45 -9.71
N LEU A 280 19.17 -32.10 -8.49
CA LEU A 280 18.56 -32.61 -7.25
C LEU A 280 17.06 -32.24 -7.20
N HIS A 281 16.74 -30.98 -7.37
CA HIS A 281 15.34 -30.50 -7.33
C HIS A 281 14.46 -31.23 -8.34
N GLN A 282 14.91 -31.36 -9.59
CA GLN A 282 14.19 -32.09 -10.64
C GLN A 282 14.06 -33.56 -10.34
N GLY A 283 15.14 -34.20 -9.86
CA GLY A 283 15.15 -35.59 -9.48
C GLY A 283 14.20 -35.92 -8.34
N LEU A 284 14.22 -35.10 -7.26
CA LEU A 284 13.30 -35.27 -6.14
C LEU A 284 11.85 -35.07 -6.58
N LYS A 285 11.59 -34.10 -7.42
CA LYS A 285 10.24 -33.81 -7.93
C LYS A 285 9.67 -34.96 -8.78
N ALA A 286 10.55 -35.68 -9.48
CA ALA A 286 10.15 -36.81 -10.33
C ALA A 286 9.85 -38.08 -9.52
N VAL A 287 10.53 -38.30 -8.39
CA VAL A 287 10.44 -39.58 -7.66
C VAL A 287 9.72 -39.47 -6.32
N SER A 288 9.51 -38.27 -5.77
CA SER A 288 8.89 -38.05 -4.46
C SER A 288 7.63 -37.23 -4.54
N PRO A 289 6.44 -37.85 -4.47
CA PRO A 289 5.18 -37.12 -4.26
C PRO A 289 5.19 -36.30 -2.95
N THR A 290 5.83 -36.85 -1.91
CA THR A 290 5.97 -36.17 -0.62
C THR A 290 6.70 -34.83 -0.76
N TYR A 291 7.84 -34.82 -1.48
CA TYR A 291 8.57 -33.59 -1.76
C TYR A 291 7.72 -32.58 -2.52
N SER A 292 6.99 -33.03 -3.53
CA SER A 292 6.09 -32.16 -4.32
C SER A 292 4.97 -31.57 -3.46
N ASN A 293 4.41 -32.34 -2.52
CA ASN A 293 3.40 -31.86 -1.58
C ASN A 293 3.99 -30.81 -0.62
N ILE A 294 5.18 -31.05 -0.04
CA ILE A 294 5.86 -30.08 0.83
C ILE A 294 6.08 -28.75 0.09
N LEU A 295 6.60 -28.80 -1.15
CA LEU A 295 6.78 -27.58 -1.94
C LEU A 295 5.47 -26.86 -2.25
N SER A 296 4.38 -27.58 -2.49
CA SER A 296 3.06 -27.01 -2.70
C SER A 296 2.55 -26.26 -1.46
N GLU A 297 2.73 -26.84 -0.28
CA GLU A 297 2.36 -26.20 0.98
C GLU A 297 3.23 -24.96 1.28
N ILE A 298 4.55 -25.05 1.04
CA ILE A 298 5.46 -23.89 1.14
C ILE A 298 4.99 -22.77 0.21
N ARG A 299 4.64 -23.09 -1.04
CA ARG A 299 4.14 -22.13 -2.00
C ARG A 299 2.84 -21.47 -1.52
N THR A 300 1.92 -22.27 -0.99
CA THR A 300 0.67 -21.76 -0.44
C THR A 300 0.94 -20.76 0.69
N LYS A 301 1.89 -21.09 1.58
CA LYS A 301 2.27 -20.24 2.69
C LYS A 301 2.95 -18.94 2.24
N LEU A 302 3.87 -19.00 1.27
CA LEU A 302 4.53 -17.82 0.68
C LEU A 302 3.57 -16.92 -0.10
N ASN A 303 2.52 -17.50 -0.65
CA ASN A 303 1.48 -16.75 -1.37
C ASN A 303 0.40 -16.17 -0.45
N GLN A 304 0.45 -16.40 0.86
CA GLN A 304 -0.43 -15.77 1.82
C GLN A 304 0.19 -14.42 2.25
N LEU A 305 -0.28 -13.34 1.66
CA LEU A 305 0.33 -12.02 1.79
C LEU A 305 -0.62 -10.97 2.38
N PRO A 306 -0.09 -9.98 3.11
CA PRO A 306 -0.86 -8.84 3.56
C PRO A 306 -1.33 -7.98 2.39
N PRO A 307 -2.54 -7.36 2.47
CA PRO A 307 -3.15 -6.66 1.35
C PRO A 307 -2.55 -5.30 1.00
N SER A 308 -1.78 -4.66 1.88
CA SER A 308 -1.32 -3.27 1.71
C SER A 308 -0.57 -3.01 0.41
N GLY A 309 0.28 -3.96 -0.04
CA GLY A 309 0.99 -3.85 -1.30
C GLY A 309 0.06 -3.81 -2.52
N ALA A 310 -0.92 -4.74 -2.56
CA ALA A 310 -1.95 -4.76 -3.61
C ALA A 310 -2.81 -3.48 -3.57
N MET A 311 -3.18 -3.03 -2.37
CA MET A 311 -4.00 -1.84 -2.19
C MET A 311 -3.29 -0.57 -2.66
N ALA A 312 -1.99 -0.43 -2.42
CA ALA A 312 -1.21 0.68 -2.97
C ALA A 312 -1.27 0.72 -4.50
N GLY A 313 -1.20 -0.45 -5.16
CA GLY A 313 -1.37 -0.57 -6.61
C GLY A 313 -2.78 -0.19 -7.08
N ILE A 314 -3.82 -0.66 -6.39
CA ILE A 314 -5.21 -0.31 -6.69
C ILE A 314 -5.46 1.20 -6.52
N TYR A 315 -4.88 1.84 -5.50
CA TYR A 315 -4.97 3.29 -5.35
C TYR A 315 -4.36 3.99 -6.56
N THR A 316 -3.18 3.56 -6.99
CA THR A 316 -2.53 4.11 -8.20
C THR A 316 -3.38 3.90 -9.44
N GLN A 317 -3.92 2.69 -9.64
CA GLN A 317 -4.77 2.37 -10.79
C GLN A 317 -6.05 3.22 -10.82
N VAL A 318 -6.74 3.35 -9.66
CA VAL A 318 -7.99 4.10 -9.57
C VAL A 318 -7.75 5.59 -9.74
N ASP A 319 -6.72 6.15 -9.11
CA ASP A 319 -6.37 7.55 -9.24
C ASP A 319 -6.05 7.92 -10.69
N ASN A 320 -5.26 7.10 -11.38
CA ASN A 320 -4.87 7.33 -12.77
C ASN A 320 -6.03 7.17 -13.76
N SER A 321 -6.96 6.26 -13.50
CA SER A 321 -8.06 5.96 -14.43
C SER A 321 -9.33 6.78 -14.17
N ARG A 322 -9.60 7.14 -12.93
CA ARG A 322 -10.87 7.75 -12.51
C ARG A 322 -10.72 8.96 -11.58
N GLY A 323 -9.50 9.28 -11.16
CA GLY A 323 -9.18 10.35 -10.22
C GLY A 323 -9.29 9.93 -8.76
N VAL A 324 -8.55 10.65 -7.90
CA VAL A 324 -8.47 10.41 -6.45
C VAL A 324 -9.82 10.55 -5.72
N TRP A 325 -10.76 11.27 -6.31
CA TRP A 325 -12.13 11.44 -5.79
C TRP A 325 -13.02 10.20 -5.94
N LYS A 326 -12.58 9.18 -6.68
CA LYS A 326 -13.22 7.85 -6.71
C LYS A 326 -12.68 7.01 -5.56
N ALA A 327 -13.58 6.47 -4.72
CA ALA A 327 -13.18 5.53 -3.68
C ALA A 327 -12.48 4.30 -4.29
N PRO A 328 -11.33 3.84 -3.73
CA PRO A 328 -10.62 2.65 -4.18
C PRO A 328 -11.34 1.37 -3.73
N ALA A 329 -12.60 1.26 -4.08
CA ALA A 329 -13.51 0.18 -3.72
C ALA A 329 -14.33 -0.25 -4.93
N ASN A 330 -14.86 -1.48 -4.88
CA ASN A 330 -15.49 -2.17 -6.00
C ASN A 330 -14.54 -2.29 -7.20
N VAL A 331 -13.32 -2.74 -6.89
CA VAL A 331 -12.24 -2.96 -7.86
C VAL A 331 -11.65 -4.34 -7.62
N SER A 332 -11.36 -5.06 -8.69
CA SER A 332 -10.74 -6.39 -8.63
C SER A 332 -9.29 -6.31 -8.17
N VAL A 333 -8.88 -7.29 -7.39
CA VAL A 333 -7.49 -7.45 -6.96
C VAL A 333 -6.83 -8.49 -7.86
N ASN A 334 -5.81 -8.08 -8.60
CA ASN A 334 -5.10 -8.97 -9.52
C ASN A 334 -4.11 -9.87 -8.76
N MET A 335 -3.81 -11.05 -9.34
CA MET A 335 -2.92 -12.08 -8.78
C MET A 335 -3.39 -12.63 -7.43
N VAL A 336 -4.69 -12.53 -7.14
CA VAL A 336 -5.32 -13.04 -5.93
C VAL A 336 -6.37 -14.08 -6.29
N ASN A 337 -6.22 -15.28 -5.75
CA ASN A 337 -7.13 -16.41 -5.98
C ASN A 337 -8.35 -16.32 -5.04
N ALA A 338 -8.10 -16.00 -3.76
CA ALA A 338 -9.13 -15.90 -2.74
C ALA A 338 -8.63 -15.05 -1.55
N PRO A 339 -9.51 -14.45 -0.75
CA PRO A 339 -9.14 -13.96 0.57
C PRO A 339 -8.76 -15.13 1.49
N ALA A 340 -7.85 -14.93 2.42
CA ALA A 340 -7.43 -15.97 3.37
C ALA A 340 -8.56 -16.40 4.33
N VAL A 341 -9.50 -15.49 4.59
CA VAL A 341 -10.71 -15.74 5.37
C VAL A 341 -11.92 -15.31 4.56
N ASN A 342 -12.92 -16.17 4.46
CA ASN A 342 -14.15 -15.83 3.75
C ASN A 342 -15.12 -15.11 4.68
N ILE A 343 -15.35 -13.81 4.45
CA ILE A 343 -16.21 -12.98 5.28
C ILE A 343 -17.59 -12.86 4.64
N SER A 344 -18.63 -13.22 5.40
CA SER A 344 -20.03 -13.08 4.99
C SER A 344 -20.47 -11.60 4.96
N SER A 345 -21.65 -11.33 4.38
CA SER A 345 -22.21 -9.98 4.41
C SER A 345 -22.55 -9.52 5.83
N GLU A 346 -22.95 -10.44 6.69
CA GLU A 346 -23.22 -10.17 8.11
C GLU A 346 -21.92 -9.91 8.87
N GLY A 347 -20.90 -10.76 8.69
CA GLY A 347 -19.58 -10.56 9.30
C GLY A 347 -18.94 -9.22 8.91
N GLN A 348 -19.18 -8.75 7.69
CA GLN A 348 -18.66 -7.46 7.23
C GLN A 348 -19.32 -6.26 7.95
N GLN A 349 -20.55 -6.38 8.46
CA GLN A 349 -21.23 -5.26 9.11
C GLN A 349 -20.43 -4.70 10.29
N SER A 350 -19.93 -5.60 11.15
CA SER A 350 -19.11 -5.23 12.32
C SER A 350 -17.74 -4.66 11.94
N LEU A 351 -17.19 -5.05 10.78
CA LEU A 351 -15.93 -4.53 10.26
C LEU A 351 -16.10 -3.13 9.69
N ASN A 352 -17.17 -2.91 8.93
CA ASN A 352 -17.46 -1.65 8.25
C ASN A 352 -17.94 -0.56 9.22
N VAL A 353 -18.79 -0.93 10.17
CA VAL A 353 -19.36 0.00 11.17
C VAL A 353 -19.06 -0.52 12.57
N ASP A 354 -18.11 0.12 13.23
CA ASP A 354 -17.77 -0.14 14.61
C ASP A 354 -18.49 0.86 15.52
N VAL A 355 -19.54 0.38 16.19
CA VAL A 355 -20.37 1.23 17.06
C VAL A 355 -19.61 1.65 18.32
N MET A 356 -18.67 0.83 18.80
CA MET A 356 -17.99 1.04 20.08
C MET A 356 -16.75 1.95 19.95
N ALA A 357 -15.82 1.57 19.10
CA ALA A 357 -14.55 2.26 18.94
C ALA A 357 -14.51 3.20 17.71
N GLY A 358 -15.47 3.08 16.80
CA GLY A 358 -15.56 3.92 15.60
C GLY A 358 -14.53 3.62 14.53
N LYS A 359 -13.82 2.47 14.61
CA LYS A 359 -12.70 2.11 13.74
C LYS A 359 -13.14 1.16 12.64
N SER A 360 -13.29 1.68 11.41
CA SER A 360 -13.67 0.87 10.25
C SER A 360 -12.48 0.13 9.66
N ILE A 361 -12.73 -1.10 9.21
CA ILE A 361 -11.77 -1.96 8.51
C ILE A 361 -12.39 -2.34 7.17
N ASN A 362 -11.65 -2.11 6.09
CA ASN A 362 -12.10 -2.41 4.73
C ASN A 362 -11.91 -3.88 4.42
N VAL A 363 -12.95 -4.51 3.89
CA VAL A 363 -12.95 -5.94 3.63
C VAL A 363 -12.65 -6.23 2.16
N ILE A 364 -11.84 -7.26 1.92
CA ILE A 364 -11.62 -7.84 0.59
C ILE A 364 -12.38 -9.16 0.54
N ARG A 365 -13.28 -9.31 -0.44
CA ARG A 365 -14.20 -10.45 -0.53
C ARG A 365 -14.20 -11.07 -1.92
N SER A 366 -14.49 -12.37 -1.95
CA SER A 366 -14.75 -13.11 -3.18
C SER A 366 -16.22 -13.00 -3.57
N PHE A 367 -16.47 -12.71 -4.84
CA PHE A 367 -17.82 -12.68 -5.43
C PHE A 367 -17.92 -13.72 -6.55
N PRO A 368 -18.95 -14.58 -6.52
CA PRO A 368 -19.12 -15.58 -7.57
C PRO A 368 -19.19 -14.96 -8.97
N GLY A 369 -18.38 -15.48 -9.88
CA GLY A 369 -18.32 -15.02 -11.26
C GLY A 369 -17.56 -13.69 -11.50
N ILE A 370 -17.08 -13.02 -10.45
CA ILE A 370 -16.39 -11.72 -10.56
C ILE A 370 -14.95 -11.82 -10.03
N GLY A 371 -14.71 -12.62 -8.98
CA GLY A 371 -13.41 -12.77 -8.32
C GLY A 371 -13.30 -11.98 -7.01
N CYS A 372 -12.07 -11.68 -6.58
CA CYS A 372 -11.79 -10.92 -5.38
C CYS A 372 -11.92 -9.42 -5.63
N LEU A 373 -12.78 -8.77 -4.83
CA LEU A 373 -13.00 -7.33 -4.88
C LEU A 373 -12.66 -6.67 -3.54
N VAL A 374 -12.14 -5.46 -3.63
CA VAL A 374 -12.10 -4.53 -2.49
C VAL A 374 -13.52 -4.05 -2.22
N TRP A 375 -14.07 -4.37 -1.03
CA TRP A 375 -15.47 -4.09 -0.69
C TRP A 375 -15.59 -3.18 0.54
N GLY A 376 -14.77 -2.12 0.56
CA GLY A 376 -14.78 -1.08 1.58
C GLY A 376 -13.97 0.13 1.11
N GLY A 377 -14.39 1.32 1.53
CA GLY A 377 -13.75 2.59 1.14
C GLY A 377 -13.70 3.59 2.28
N ARG A 378 -13.58 3.12 3.54
CA ARG A 378 -13.55 3.94 4.74
C ARG A 378 -12.14 4.11 5.28
N THR A 379 -11.87 5.27 5.86
CA THR A 379 -10.71 5.48 6.73
C THR A 379 -10.89 4.74 8.05
N LEU A 380 -9.85 4.69 8.86
CA LEU A 380 -9.97 4.17 10.23
C LEU A 380 -10.94 5.01 11.10
N ASP A 381 -11.17 6.29 10.76
CA ASP A 381 -12.13 7.18 11.43
C ASP A 381 -13.56 6.97 10.85
N GLY A 382 -14.07 5.77 11.01
CA GLY A 382 -15.30 5.30 10.37
C GLY A 382 -16.58 5.97 10.86
N ASN A 383 -16.59 6.55 12.07
CA ASN A 383 -17.75 7.24 12.64
C ASN A 383 -17.77 8.74 12.33
N SER A 384 -16.68 9.31 11.85
CA SER A 384 -16.62 10.69 11.43
C SER A 384 -17.53 10.94 10.23
N GLN A 385 -18.35 11.98 10.29
CA GLN A 385 -19.15 12.38 9.14
C GLN A 385 -18.30 13.04 8.06
N ASP A 386 -17.22 13.71 8.45
CA ASP A 386 -16.37 14.47 7.54
C ASP A 386 -15.29 13.56 6.91
N TRP A 387 -14.70 12.65 7.69
CA TRP A 387 -13.47 11.96 7.30
C TRP A 387 -13.61 10.45 7.10
N ARG A 388 -14.82 9.89 7.20
CA ARG A 388 -15.02 8.44 7.09
C ARG A 388 -14.59 7.82 5.76
N TYR A 389 -14.54 8.59 4.68
CA TYR A 389 -14.25 8.06 3.34
C TYR A 389 -12.84 8.38 2.88
N ILE A 390 -12.15 7.37 2.35
CA ILE A 390 -10.77 7.44 1.85
C ILE A 390 -10.65 8.50 0.74
N ASN A 391 -11.57 8.47 -0.23
CA ASN A 391 -11.55 9.42 -1.35
C ASN A 391 -11.74 10.85 -0.88
N VAL A 392 -12.60 11.10 0.10
CA VAL A 392 -12.82 12.44 0.65
C VAL A 392 -11.53 12.99 1.27
N ARG A 393 -10.88 12.21 2.15
CA ARG A 393 -9.63 12.64 2.80
C ARG A 393 -8.51 12.84 1.79
N ARG A 394 -8.32 11.92 0.85
CA ARG A 394 -7.25 11.99 -0.14
C ARG A 394 -7.47 13.10 -1.17
N THR A 395 -8.71 13.33 -1.60
CA THR A 395 -9.03 14.47 -2.48
C THR A 395 -8.73 15.80 -1.80
N LEU A 396 -9.07 15.94 -0.51
CA LEU A 396 -8.75 17.16 0.21
C LEU A 396 -7.23 17.35 0.34
N ILE A 397 -6.47 16.30 0.67
CA ILE A 397 -5.00 16.35 0.69
C ILE A 397 -4.45 16.83 -0.66
N MET A 398 -4.95 16.32 -1.78
CA MET A 398 -4.53 16.74 -3.12
C MET A 398 -4.82 18.21 -3.37
N ILE A 399 -6.02 18.68 -3.01
CA ILE A 399 -6.42 20.10 -3.17
C ILE A 399 -5.54 21.00 -2.30
N GLU A 400 -5.36 20.65 -1.01
CA GLU A 400 -4.54 21.40 -0.06
C GLU A 400 -3.10 21.55 -0.55
N GLN A 401 -2.49 20.45 -1.00
CA GLN A 401 -1.10 20.46 -1.47
C GLN A 401 -0.95 21.19 -2.81
N SER A 402 -1.90 21.04 -3.73
CA SER A 402 -1.87 21.73 -5.03
C SER A 402 -1.97 23.25 -4.85
N ILE A 403 -2.89 23.72 -4.01
CA ILE A 403 -3.03 25.14 -3.70
C ILE A 403 -1.80 25.66 -2.95
N LYS A 404 -1.29 24.91 -1.97
CA LYS A 404 -0.07 25.26 -1.22
C LYS A 404 1.14 25.43 -2.14
N LEU A 405 1.34 24.53 -3.11
CA LEU A 405 2.44 24.62 -4.07
C LEU A 405 2.27 25.82 -5.01
N ALA A 406 1.07 26.06 -5.52
CA ALA A 406 0.78 27.20 -6.38
C ALA A 406 0.93 28.54 -5.64
N ALA A 407 0.49 28.60 -4.38
CA ALA A 407 0.60 29.80 -3.55
C ALA A 407 2.07 30.19 -3.23
N ARG A 408 3.03 29.25 -3.34
CA ARG A 408 4.46 29.57 -3.14
C ARG A 408 4.99 30.65 -4.09
N ALA A 409 4.43 30.75 -5.28
CA ALA A 409 4.82 31.78 -6.26
C ALA A 409 4.50 33.21 -5.79
N TYR A 410 3.61 33.36 -4.82
CA TYR A 410 3.18 34.65 -4.30
C TYR A 410 3.80 35.00 -2.94
N VAL A 411 4.71 34.17 -2.43
CA VAL A 411 5.47 34.49 -1.21
C VAL A 411 6.43 35.64 -1.52
N PHE A 412 6.40 36.68 -0.68
CA PHE A 412 7.07 37.98 -0.84
C PHE A 412 6.48 38.93 -1.90
N GLU A 413 5.38 38.59 -2.57
CA GLU A 413 4.62 39.55 -3.36
C GLU A 413 3.92 40.56 -2.46
N PRO A 414 3.57 41.81 -2.95
CA PRO A 414 2.84 42.77 -2.18
C PRO A 414 1.53 42.21 -1.65
N ASN A 415 1.25 42.46 -0.36
CA ASN A 415 0.01 42.01 0.26
C ASN A 415 -1.12 43.06 0.02
N ASP A 416 -1.57 43.13 -1.23
CA ASP A 416 -2.55 44.10 -1.72
C ASP A 416 -3.70 43.46 -2.51
N ALA A 417 -4.70 44.29 -2.86
CA ALA A 417 -5.89 43.83 -3.56
C ALA A 417 -5.59 43.15 -4.92
N ASN A 418 -4.55 43.57 -5.64
CA ASN A 418 -4.19 42.99 -6.94
C ASN A 418 -3.67 41.55 -6.77
N THR A 419 -2.80 41.34 -5.79
CA THR A 419 -2.28 40.02 -5.45
C THR A 419 -3.42 39.12 -4.94
N TRP A 420 -4.33 39.63 -4.11
CA TRP A 420 -5.48 38.84 -3.60
C TRP A 420 -6.39 38.36 -4.73
N ILE A 421 -6.74 39.26 -5.69
CA ILE A 421 -7.56 38.89 -6.85
C ILE A 421 -6.87 37.87 -7.71
N THR A 422 -5.55 37.99 -7.92
CA THR A 422 -4.78 37.07 -8.74
C THR A 422 -4.73 35.67 -8.10
N VAL A 423 -4.43 35.59 -6.80
CA VAL A 423 -4.39 34.34 -6.05
C VAL A 423 -5.77 33.70 -6.00
N LYS A 424 -6.82 34.49 -5.72
CA LYS A 424 -8.20 34.02 -5.72
C LYS A 424 -8.57 33.39 -7.07
N SER A 425 -8.34 34.11 -8.18
CA SER A 425 -8.67 33.62 -9.52
C SER A 425 -7.88 32.35 -9.89
N MET A 426 -6.60 32.24 -9.47
CA MET A 426 -5.80 31.04 -9.66
C MET A 426 -6.43 29.82 -8.96
N ILE A 427 -6.84 29.96 -7.69
CA ILE A 427 -7.48 28.89 -6.91
C ILE A 427 -8.85 28.56 -7.49
N GLU A 428 -9.68 29.55 -7.81
CA GLU A 428 -10.99 29.32 -8.42
C GLU A 428 -10.90 28.58 -9.75
N ASN A 429 -9.96 28.94 -10.63
CA ASN A 429 -9.74 28.24 -11.90
C ASN A 429 -9.35 26.78 -11.68
N PHE A 430 -8.50 26.47 -10.69
CA PHE A 430 -8.13 25.13 -10.33
C PHE A 430 -9.36 24.32 -9.85
N LEU A 431 -10.15 24.88 -8.94
CA LEU A 431 -11.34 24.25 -8.39
C LEU A 431 -12.45 24.06 -9.45
N ILE A 432 -12.61 25.01 -10.39
CA ILE A 432 -13.52 24.87 -11.55
C ILE A 432 -13.11 23.67 -12.40
N ASN A 433 -11.81 23.47 -12.65
CA ASN A 433 -11.33 22.33 -13.41
C ASN A 433 -11.62 21.01 -12.69
N LEU A 434 -11.41 20.95 -11.38
CA LEU A 434 -11.75 19.76 -10.56
C LEU A 434 -13.26 19.51 -10.54
N TRP A 435 -14.09 20.55 -10.43
CA TRP A 435 -15.54 20.42 -10.49
C TRP A 435 -16.00 19.86 -11.85
N LYS A 436 -15.47 20.36 -12.97
CA LYS A 436 -15.75 19.84 -14.31
C LYS A 436 -15.37 18.37 -14.48
N GLN A 437 -14.33 17.91 -13.78
CA GLN A 437 -13.89 16.51 -13.76
C GLN A 437 -14.76 15.63 -12.83
N GLY A 438 -15.67 16.23 -12.06
CA GLY A 438 -16.55 15.52 -11.13
C GLY A 438 -15.93 15.23 -9.75
N ALA A 439 -14.86 15.94 -9.38
CA ALA A 439 -14.22 15.82 -8.07
C ALA A 439 -15.00 16.53 -6.95
N LEU A 440 -15.75 17.58 -7.31
CA LEU A 440 -16.54 18.39 -6.37
C LEU A 440 -18.03 18.19 -6.62
N ALA A 441 -18.80 18.17 -5.53
CA ALA A 441 -20.25 18.06 -5.56
C ALA A 441 -20.88 19.45 -5.73
N GLY A 442 -22.01 19.53 -6.44
CA GLY A 442 -22.77 20.76 -6.66
C GLY A 442 -23.17 20.91 -8.12
N ALA A 443 -24.36 21.45 -8.36
CA ALA A 443 -24.89 21.68 -9.70
C ALA A 443 -24.22 22.85 -10.43
N ALA A 444 -23.59 23.77 -9.67
CA ALA A 444 -22.89 24.96 -10.17
C ALA A 444 -21.62 25.18 -9.34
N PRO A 445 -20.60 25.87 -9.90
CA PRO A 445 -19.35 26.15 -9.20
C PRO A 445 -19.55 26.87 -7.87
N GLU A 446 -20.47 27.79 -7.80
CA GLU A 446 -20.78 28.63 -6.61
C GLU A 446 -21.33 27.81 -5.43
N ILE A 447 -21.87 26.61 -5.71
CA ILE A 447 -22.33 25.64 -4.69
C ILE A 447 -21.21 24.65 -4.34
N ALA A 448 -20.32 24.39 -5.29
CA ALA A 448 -19.26 23.39 -5.13
C ALA A 448 -18.08 23.89 -4.31
N PHE A 449 -17.77 25.18 -4.38
CA PHE A 449 -16.67 25.78 -3.61
C PHE A 449 -16.86 27.27 -3.38
N ASP A 450 -16.14 27.82 -2.38
CA ASP A 450 -16.07 29.25 -2.07
C ASP A 450 -14.62 29.60 -1.70
N VAL A 451 -14.07 30.66 -2.33
CA VAL A 451 -12.71 31.14 -2.07
C VAL A 451 -12.78 32.58 -1.59
N GLN A 452 -12.28 32.84 -0.40
CA GLN A 452 -12.30 34.16 0.23
C GLN A 452 -10.88 34.61 0.53
N ILE A 453 -10.54 35.81 0.07
CA ILE A 453 -9.27 36.49 0.39
C ILE A 453 -9.59 38.01 0.42
N GLY A 454 -9.18 38.69 1.46
CA GLY A 454 -9.30 40.16 1.48
C GLY A 454 -9.41 40.76 2.87
N LEU A 455 -9.15 42.05 2.91
CA LEU A 455 -9.33 42.88 4.10
C LEU A 455 -10.81 42.94 4.49
N GLY A 456 -11.09 42.69 5.77
CA GLY A 456 -12.47 42.62 6.29
C GLY A 456 -13.22 41.33 5.97
N SER A 457 -12.68 40.46 5.12
CA SER A 457 -13.19 39.11 4.84
C SER A 457 -12.41 38.06 5.60
N THR A 458 -11.13 37.85 5.26
CA THR A 458 -10.25 36.88 5.89
C THR A 458 -9.14 37.50 6.70
N MET A 459 -8.82 38.78 6.48
CA MET A 459 -7.70 39.48 7.12
C MET A 459 -8.17 40.77 7.83
N THR A 460 -7.48 41.08 8.91
CA THR A 460 -7.54 42.35 9.59
C THR A 460 -6.38 43.26 9.14
N PRO A 461 -6.44 44.60 9.40
CA PRO A 461 -5.30 45.46 9.14
C PRO A 461 -4.01 45.02 9.84
N THR A 462 -4.13 44.44 11.03
CA THR A 462 -3.00 43.90 11.79
C THR A 462 -2.35 42.72 11.09
N ASP A 463 -3.14 41.80 10.49
CA ASP A 463 -2.60 40.64 9.74
C ASP A 463 -1.76 41.11 8.54
N ILE A 464 -2.20 42.19 7.85
CA ILE A 464 -1.45 42.76 6.74
C ILE A 464 -0.14 43.40 7.22
N LEU A 465 -0.15 44.10 8.35
CA LEU A 465 1.06 44.66 8.97
C LEU A 465 2.04 43.55 9.43
N ASP A 466 1.50 42.42 9.90
CA ASP A 466 2.27 41.25 10.26
C ASP A 466 2.77 40.43 9.03
N GLY A 467 2.49 40.89 7.80
CA GLY A 467 2.87 40.18 6.58
C GLY A 467 2.09 38.91 6.31
N LYS A 468 0.91 38.73 6.91
CA LYS A 468 0.08 37.53 6.75
C LYS A 468 -0.96 37.76 5.64
N MET A 469 -1.02 36.79 4.69
CA MET A 469 -2.11 36.65 3.73
C MET A 469 -2.94 35.41 4.11
N LEU A 470 -4.18 35.61 4.54
CA LEU A 470 -5.08 34.53 4.96
C LEU A 470 -6.09 34.24 3.84
N ILE A 471 -6.11 32.97 3.44
CA ILE A 471 -6.96 32.42 2.37
C ILE A 471 -7.87 31.38 2.98
N THR A 472 -9.18 31.53 2.77
CA THR A 472 -10.17 30.53 3.18
C THR A 472 -10.75 29.87 1.94
N VAL A 473 -10.62 28.55 1.86
CA VAL A 473 -11.18 27.73 0.77
C VAL A 473 -12.17 26.74 1.36
N LYS A 474 -13.42 26.78 0.91
CA LYS A 474 -14.45 25.80 1.26
C LYS A 474 -14.76 24.98 0.04
N VAL A 475 -14.84 23.65 0.18
CA VAL A 475 -15.10 22.72 -0.93
C VAL A 475 -16.13 21.67 -0.52
N ALA A 476 -17.02 21.36 -1.44
CA ALA A 476 -17.98 20.28 -1.31
C ALA A 476 -17.43 19.03 -2.03
N LEU A 477 -16.86 18.07 -1.28
CA LEU A 477 -16.27 16.88 -1.83
C LEU A 477 -17.31 15.80 -2.16
N VAL A 478 -17.09 15.05 -3.26
CA VAL A 478 -17.96 13.94 -3.67
C VAL A 478 -17.79 12.77 -2.70
N ARG A 479 -18.91 12.25 -2.19
CA ARG A 479 -18.95 11.08 -1.31
C ARG A 479 -19.46 9.85 -2.09
N PRO A 480 -18.96 8.64 -1.80
CA PRO A 480 -19.44 7.45 -2.46
C PRO A 480 -20.86 7.09 -2.00
N ALA A 481 -21.68 6.52 -2.89
CA ALA A 481 -22.91 5.86 -2.52
C ALA A 481 -22.57 4.46 -1.99
N GLU A 482 -22.40 4.33 -0.69
CA GLU A 482 -22.05 3.05 -0.02
C GLU A 482 -23.28 2.13 0.11
N PHE A 483 -24.46 2.71 0.33
CA PHE A 483 -25.72 1.97 0.48
C PHE A 483 -26.70 2.42 -0.60
N ILE A 484 -27.18 1.46 -1.39
CA ILE A 484 -28.19 1.68 -2.43
C ILE A 484 -29.45 0.92 -2.01
N VAL A 485 -30.54 1.64 -1.77
CA VAL A 485 -31.83 1.05 -1.44
C VAL A 485 -32.75 1.16 -2.64
N ILE A 486 -33.24 0.01 -3.11
CA ILE A 486 -34.17 -0.06 -4.22
C ILE A 486 -35.53 -0.52 -3.67
N THR A 487 -36.56 0.31 -3.80
CA THR A 487 -37.90 -0.03 -3.37
C THR A 487 -38.75 -0.42 -4.58
N PHE A 488 -39.28 -1.61 -4.56
CA PHE A 488 -40.26 -2.07 -5.53
C PHE A 488 -41.67 -1.96 -4.93
N GLN A 489 -42.57 -1.27 -5.63
CA GLN A 489 -43.96 -1.22 -5.30
C GLN A 489 -44.80 -1.87 -6.41
N GLN A 490 -45.63 -2.81 -6.05
CA GLN A 490 -46.57 -3.39 -7.02
C GLN A 490 -47.69 -2.38 -7.26
N GLN A 491 -47.87 -1.97 -8.51
CA GLN A 491 -48.99 -1.12 -8.89
C GLN A 491 -50.23 -1.95 -9.07
N MET A 492 -51.34 -1.57 -8.39
CA MET A 492 -52.61 -2.24 -8.63
C MET A 492 -53.07 -1.97 -10.05
N GLN A 493 -53.54 -3.02 -10.70
CA GLN A 493 -54.13 -2.93 -12.02
C GLN A 493 -55.36 -2.02 -11.95
N GLN A 494 -55.31 -0.88 -12.63
CA GLN A 494 -56.47 -0.04 -12.82
C GLN A 494 -57.35 -0.72 -13.91
N SER A 495 -58.55 -1.17 -13.54
CA SER A 495 -59.56 -1.71 -14.40
C SER A 495 -60.29 -0.61 -15.19
#